data_4d8ee32d35805c4a73a30e476cd289ac
#
_entry.id   4d8ee32d35805c4a73a30e476cd289ac
#
_cell.length_a   1.000
_cell.length_b   1.000
_cell.length_c   1.000
_cell.angle_alpha   90.00
_cell.angle_beta   90.00
_cell.angle_gamma   90.00
#
_symmetry.space_group_name_H-M   'P 1'
#
loop_
_entity.id
_entity.type
_entity.pdbx_description
1 polymer ?
#
loop_
_entity_poly.entity_id
_entity_poly.type
_entity_poly.pdbx_seq_one_letter_code
_entity_poly.pdbx_strand_id
1 'polypeptide(L)'
;MKVSVYLKKSSSSTSSICFRVREKNVDIKVVSPLVVHDKYWDSDTLSYKRTTAVPAVEQKLLPEQIASIIEKVEKTFSDKANSAWLKQTIEDVLYPARAFERNHPNLICRIHEYLEKFDGANRTKEHIIRFERKMIRYHEYQREILGNTDFTLFVETVTLEQMNGFRDYVTNEYLLRQQYPDFYASRLLINHAPRPLSNTTIINTMNLFCTFLHWCKKMKYSDNEVYELYGCKEPTYGDPFYLTSEERNILYDADLNDCPKLA
;
A
#
# COMPACT_ATOMS: atom_id res chain seq x y z
N MET A 1 26.61 -4.69 -25.83
CA MET A 1 26.73 -3.81 -24.65
C MET A 1 27.79 -4.37 -23.70
N LYS A 2 28.58 -3.50 -23.02
CA LYS A 2 29.55 -3.93 -22.00
C LYS A 2 29.21 -3.23 -20.67
N VAL A 3 28.95 -4.02 -19.65
CA VAL A 3 28.82 -3.54 -18.27
C VAL A 3 30.15 -3.78 -17.56
N SER A 4 30.69 -2.76 -16.91
CA SER A 4 31.96 -2.84 -16.16
C SER A 4 31.70 -2.36 -14.73
N VAL A 5 32.25 -3.10 -13.77
CA VAL A 5 32.19 -2.78 -12.33
C VAL A 5 33.59 -2.42 -11.88
N TYR A 6 33.75 -1.32 -11.16
CA TYR A 6 35.03 -0.87 -10.64
C TYR A 6 34.86 -0.14 -9.31
N LEU A 7 35.98 0.00 -8.60
CA LEU A 7 35.97 0.69 -7.32
C LEU A 7 36.27 2.17 -7.47
N LYS A 8 35.49 3.02 -6.86
CA LYS A 8 35.81 4.42 -6.63
C LYS A 8 36.43 4.55 -5.24
N LYS A 9 37.77 4.72 -5.22
CA LYS A 9 38.50 4.91 -3.97
C LYS A 9 38.00 6.13 -3.20
N SER A 10 37.84 5.97 -1.91
CA SER A 10 37.63 7.05 -0.94
C SER A 10 38.94 7.32 -0.18
N SER A 11 38.99 8.38 0.60
CA SER A 11 40.08 8.64 1.55
C SER A 11 40.10 7.66 2.76
N SER A 12 39.07 6.82 2.89
CA SER A 12 38.93 5.78 3.89
C SER A 12 39.40 4.42 3.36
N SER A 13 39.49 3.42 4.24
CA SER A 13 39.79 2.01 3.89
C SER A 13 38.69 1.31 3.09
N THR A 14 37.63 2.03 2.75
CA THR A 14 36.48 1.52 2.00
C THR A 14 36.33 2.24 0.67
N SER A 15 35.86 1.52 -0.34
CA SER A 15 35.55 2.06 -1.68
C SER A 15 34.11 1.80 -2.05
N SER A 16 33.52 2.72 -2.81
CA SER A 16 32.20 2.53 -3.38
C SER A 16 32.27 1.77 -4.71
N ILE A 17 31.33 0.88 -4.93
CA ILE A 17 31.19 0.16 -6.20
C ILE A 17 30.55 1.07 -7.23
N CYS A 18 31.19 1.18 -8.40
CA CYS A 18 30.69 1.94 -9.54
C CYS A 18 30.34 1.01 -10.70
N PHE A 19 29.21 1.30 -11.31
CA PHE A 19 28.79 0.64 -12.55
C PHE A 19 29.00 1.56 -13.73
N ARG A 20 29.51 1.00 -14.84
CA ARG A 20 29.68 1.71 -16.11
C ARG A 20 29.12 0.87 -17.24
N VAL A 21 28.22 1.46 -18.01
CA VAL A 21 27.61 0.86 -19.20
C VAL A 21 28.14 1.56 -20.42
N ARG A 22 28.66 0.76 -21.36
CA ARG A 22 29.17 1.24 -22.66
C ARG A 22 28.51 0.49 -23.79
N GLU A 23 27.91 1.23 -24.71
CA GLU A 23 27.36 0.69 -25.95
C GLU A 23 27.37 1.80 -27.02
N LYS A 24 28.01 1.59 -28.16
CA LYS A 24 28.06 2.56 -29.26
C LYS A 24 28.35 4.00 -28.78
N ASN A 25 27.31 4.86 -28.74
CA ASN A 25 27.41 6.26 -28.35
C ASN A 25 27.00 6.50 -26.86
N VAL A 26 26.73 5.45 -26.10
CA VAL A 26 26.33 5.54 -24.71
C VAL A 26 27.50 5.18 -23.79
N ASP A 27 27.89 6.09 -22.90
CA ASP A 27 28.91 5.86 -21.85
C ASP A 27 28.38 6.46 -20.54
N ILE A 28 27.81 5.62 -19.71
CA ILE A 28 27.15 6.01 -18.47
C ILE A 28 27.92 5.46 -17.28
N LYS A 29 28.13 6.29 -16.26
CA LYS A 29 28.80 5.90 -15.02
C LYS A 29 27.93 6.31 -13.83
N VAL A 30 27.73 5.40 -12.88
CA VAL A 30 26.97 5.66 -11.63
C VAL A 30 27.70 5.02 -10.45
N VAL A 31 27.80 5.76 -9.36
CA VAL A 31 28.26 5.26 -8.07
C VAL A 31 27.06 4.62 -7.37
N SER A 32 27.19 3.36 -6.97
CA SER A 32 26.15 2.69 -6.19
C SER A 32 26.31 2.95 -4.68
N PRO A 33 25.29 2.69 -3.87
CA PRO A 33 25.41 2.74 -2.42
C PRO A 33 26.19 1.55 -1.84
N LEU A 34 26.58 0.58 -2.66
CA LEU A 34 27.37 -0.57 -2.23
C LEU A 34 28.79 -0.15 -1.91
N VAL A 35 29.28 -0.57 -0.76
CA VAL A 35 30.60 -0.25 -0.23
C VAL A 35 31.35 -1.53 0.09
N VAL A 36 32.65 -1.56 -0.19
CA VAL A 36 33.54 -2.69 0.10
C VAL A 36 34.78 -2.24 0.83
N HIS A 37 35.37 -3.13 1.59
CA HIS A 37 36.71 -2.93 2.16
C HIS A 37 37.78 -3.32 1.13
N ASP A 38 38.57 -2.36 0.67
CA ASP A 38 39.57 -2.51 -0.40
C ASP A 38 40.52 -3.69 -0.16
N LYS A 39 40.93 -3.89 1.09
CA LYS A 39 41.87 -4.96 1.47
C LYS A 39 41.34 -6.36 1.19
N TYR A 40 40.04 -6.55 1.35
CA TYR A 40 39.41 -7.87 1.26
C TYR A 40 38.64 -8.10 -0.04
N TRP A 41 38.59 -7.10 -0.91
CA TRP A 41 37.88 -7.18 -2.19
C TRP A 41 38.78 -7.60 -3.34
N ASP A 42 38.26 -8.44 -4.20
CA ASP A 42 38.85 -8.80 -5.47
C ASP A 42 38.01 -8.22 -6.64
N SER A 43 38.58 -7.27 -7.35
CA SER A 43 37.89 -6.58 -8.45
C SER A 43 37.77 -7.43 -9.72
N ASP A 44 38.61 -8.46 -9.89
CA ASP A 44 38.60 -9.30 -11.08
C ASP A 44 37.47 -10.36 -10.97
N THR A 45 37.28 -10.92 -9.80
CA THR A 45 36.21 -11.90 -9.49
C THR A 45 34.94 -11.26 -8.98
N LEU A 46 34.91 -9.94 -8.72
CA LEU A 46 33.80 -9.20 -8.10
C LEU A 46 33.29 -9.87 -6.81
N SER A 47 34.24 -10.34 -5.99
CA SER A 47 33.94 -11.07 -4.77
C SER A 47 34.93 -10.74 -3.64
N TYR A 48 34.61 -11.16 -2.41
CA TYR A 48 35.56 -11.05 -1.32
C TYR A 48 36.64 -12.12 -1.42
N LYS A 49 37.88 -11.74 -1.15
CA LYS A 49 38.98 -12.68 -0.89
C LYS A 49 38.61 -13.52 0.36
N ARG A 50 39.10 -14.75 0.40
CA ARG A 50 38.86 -15.64 1.55
C ARG A 50 39.38 -14.96 2.87
N THR A 51 38.46 -14.59 3.73
CA THR A 51 38.77 -13.89 4.98
C THR A 51 37.69 -14.16 6.03
N THR A 52 38.07 -14.09 7.29
CA THR A 52 37.13 -14.11 8.45
C THR A 52 36.80 -12.71 8.94
N ALA A 53 37.42 -11.66 8.36
CA ALA A 53 37.22 -10.27 8.80
C ALA A 53 35.89 -9.66 8.27
N VAL A 54 35.24 -10.31 7.28
CA VAL A 54 33.94 -9.92 6.75
C VAL A 54 32.92 -11.01 7.06
N PRO A 55 31.71 -10.69 7.53
CA PRO A 55 30.68 -11.68 7.80
C PRO A 55 30.36 -12.55 6.59
N ALA A 56 30.19 -13.87 6.78
CA ALA A 56 29.94 -14.80 5.67
C ALA A 56 28.68 -14.46 4.86
N VAL A 57 27.68 -13.89 5.52
CA VAL A 57 26.43 -13.41 4.84
C VAL A 57 26.77 -12.29 3.84
N GLU A 58 27.60 -11.32 4.23
CA GLU A 58 27.99 -10.20 3.36
C GLU A 58 28.88 -10.68 2.22
N GLN A 59 29.79 -11.63 2.49
CA GLN A 59 30.65 -12.22 1.45
C GLN A 59 29.83 -12.89 0.33
N LYS A 60 28.65 -13.39 0.62
CA LYS A 60 27.76 -14.03 -0.35
C LYS A 60 26.79 -13.04 -0.98
N LEU A 61 26.17 -12.18 -0.17
CA LEU A 61 25.11 -11.28 -0.59
C LEU A 61 25.59 -10.23 -1.61
N LEU A 62 26.76 -9.65 -1.38
CA LEU A 62 27.24 -8.54 -2.18
C LEU A 62 27.56 -8.96 -3.64
N PRO A 63 28.27 -10.07 -3.90
CA PRO A 63 28.44 -10.57 -5.26
C PRO A 63 27.13 -10.92 -5.97
N GLU A 64 26.16 -11.49 -5.22
CA GLU A 64 24.83 -11.81 -5.76
C GLU A 64 24.08 -10.54 -6.17
N GLN A 65 24.13 -9.49 -5.35
CA GLN A 65 23.55 -8.18 -5.68
C GLN A 65 24.18 -7.57 -6.93
N ILE A 66 25.52 -7.61 -7.04
CA ILE A 66 26.23 -7.10 -8.22
C ILE A 66 25.80 -7.87 -9.47
N ALA A 67 25.77 -9.20 -9.40
CA ALA A 67 25.34 -10.04 -10.52
C ALA A 67 23.89 -9.72 -10.95
N SER A 68 22.98 -9.58 -9.98
CA SER A 68 21.58 -9.22 -10.25
C SER A 68 21.43 -7.84 -10.88
N ILE A 69 22.27 -6.85 -10.46
CA ILE A 69 22.29 -5.52 -11.08
C ILE A 69 22.76 -5.62 -12.54
N ILE A 70 23.84 -6.36 -12.79
CA ILE A 70 24.37 -6.54 -14.17
C ILE A 70 23.29 -7.17 -15.06
N GLU A 71 22.68 -8.26 -14.61
CA GLU A 71 21.63 -8.95 -15.35
C GLU A 71 20.45 -8.03 -15.67
N LYS A 72 19.99 -7.25 -14.68
CA LYS A 72 18.87 -6.32 -14.87
C LYS A 72 19.24 -5.18 -15.84
N VAL A 73 20.45 -4.64 -15.73
CA VAL A 73 20.98 -3.63 -16.66
C VAL A 73 21.00 -4.18 -18.09
N GLU A 74 21.48 -5.41 -18.28
CA GLU A 74 21.54 -6.06 -19.60
C GLU A 74 20.13 -6.29 -20.20
N LYS A 75 19.16 -6.68 -19.37
CA LYS A 75 17.75 -6.90 -19.80
C LYS A 75 17.00 -5.62 -20.14
N THR A 76 17.29 -4.51 -19.44
CA THR A 76 16.50 -3.28 -19.55
C THR A 76 17.18 -2.16 -20.33
N PHE A 77 18.37 -2.41 -20.85
CA PHE A 77 19.12 -1.41 -21.64
C PHE A 77 18.36 -0.98 -22.89
N SER A 78 18.39 0.32 -23.16
CA SER A 78 17.89 0.91 -24.41
C SER A 78 18.84 2.02 -24.89
N ASP A 79 18.78 2.38 -26.16
CA ASP A 79 19.57 3.45 -26.74
C ASP A 79 19.33 4.85 -26.13
N LYS A 80 18.22 4.98 -25.35
CA LYS A 80 17.87 6.19 -24.59
C LYS A 80 18.34 6.15 -23.14
N ALA A 81 19.08 5.11 -22.74
CA ALA A 81 19.60 4.97 -21.39
C ALA A 81 20.48 6.17 -21.00
N ASN A 82 20.34 6.61 -19.75
CA ASN A 82 21.10 7.70 -19.17
C ASN A 82 21.49 7.40 -17.71
N SER A 83 22.22 8.30 -17.07
CA SER A 83 22.68 8.11 -15.69
C SER A 83 21.50 7.95 -14.69
N ALA A 84 20.37 8.61 -14.91
CA ALA A 84 19.19 8.47 -14.07
C ALA A 84 18.59 7.07 -14.19
N TRP A 85 18.48 6.53 -15.41
CA TRP A 85 18.04 5.16 -15.64
C TRP A 85 18.95 4.13 -14.95
N LEU A 86 20.30 4.26 -15.09
CA LEU A 86 21.23 3.32 -14.47
C LEU A 86 21.14 3.38 -12.93
N LYS A 87 21.06 4.60 -12.35
CA LYS A 87 20.86 4.80 -10.92
C LYS A 87 19.58 4.13 -10.46
N GLN A 88 18.48 4.35 -11.16
CA GLN A 88 17.18 3.76 -10.90
C GLN A 88 17.21 2.23 -10.95
N THR A 89 17.86 1.66 -11.97
CA THR A 89 18.00 0.20 -12.15
C THR A 89 18.77 -0.43 -10.98
N ILE A 90 19.83 0.24 -10.49
CA ILE A 90 20.59 -0.19 -9.32
C ILE A 90 19.70 -0.15 -8.06
N GLU A 91 18.99 0.95 -7.82
CA GLU A 91 18.10 1.11 -6.68
C GLU A 91 16.97 0.08 -6.70
N ASP A 92 16.41 -0.24 -7.85
CA ASP A 92 15.33 -1.22 -8.00
C ASP A 92 15.77 -2.66 -7.66
N VAL A 93 17.05 -2.97 -7.83
CA VAL A 93 17.59 -4.28 -7.39
C VAL A 93 17.88 -4.28 -5.90
N LEU A 94 18.45 -3.20 -5.39
CA LEU A 94 18.85 -3.12 -3.98
C LEU A 94 17.66 -2.93 -3.04
N TYR A 95 16.63 -2.24 -3.52
CA TYR A 95 15.42 -1.89 -2.75
C TYR A 95 14.14 -2.29 -3.50
N PRO A 96 13.87 -3.60 -3.66
CA PRO A 96 12.74 -4.08 -4.47
C PRO A 96 11.38 -3.61 -3.95
N ALA A 97 11.23 -3.44 -2.64
CA ALA A 97 9.98 -2.91 -2.06
C ALA A 97 9.70 -1.47 -2.55
N ARG A 98 10.71 -0.59 -2.55
CA ARG A 98 10.58 0.79 -3.05
C ARG A 98 10.33 0.84 -4.55
N ALA A 99 10.93 -0.11 -5.31
CA ALA A 99 10.70 -0.25 -6.73
C ALA A 99 9.25 -0.65 -7.02
N PHE A 100 8.72 -1.58 -6.23
CA PHE A 100 7.31 -1.99 -6.31
C PHE A 100 6.37 -0.82 -6.02
N GLU A 101 6.56 -0.12 -4.90
CA GLU A 101 5.75 1.05 -4.52
C GLU A 101 5.72 2.16 -5.58
N ARG A 102 6.85 2.39 -6.26
CA ARG A 102 6.95 3.41 -7.32
C ARG A 102 6.16 3.02 -8.56
N ASN A 103 6.13 1.74 -8.91
CA ASN A 103 5.55 1.24 -10.14
C ASN A 103 4.07 0.85 -9.99
N HIS A 104 3.57 0.74 -8.75
CA HIS A 104 2.20 0.33 -8.46
C HIS A 104 1.49 1.40 -7.66
N PRO A 105 0.34 1.90 -8.11
CA PRO A 105 -0.50 2.78 -7.32
C PRO A 105 -0.93 2.07 -6.04
N ASN A 106 -0.87 2.76 -4.90
CA ASN A 106 -1.36 2.21 -3.65
C ASN A 106 -2.89 1.99 -3.68
N LEU A 107 -3.39 1.22 -2.72
CA LEU A 107 -4.80 0.84 -2.64
C LEU A 107 -5.73 2.07 -2.59
N ILE A 108 -5.34 3.16 -1.92
CA ILE A 108 -6.14 4.40 -1.85
C ILE A 108 -6.27 5.06 -3.22
N CYS A 109 -5.17 5.15 -3.99
CA CYS A 109 -5.21 5.67 -5.36
C CYS A 109 -6.14 4.83 -6.25
N ARG A 110 -6.17 3.50 -6.07
CA ARG A 110 -7.08 2.61 -6.80
C ARG A 110 -8.53 2.76 -6.38
N ILE A 111 -8.81 3.01 -5.09
CA ILE A 111 -10.18 3.31 -4.62
C ILE A 111 -10.65 4.62 -5.23
N HIS A 112 -9.79 5.64 -5.31
CA HIS A 112 -10.12 6.91 -5.96
C HIS A 112 -10.46 6.72 -7.44
N GLU A 113 -9.65 5.95 -8.16
CA GLU A 113 -9.92 5.59 -9.56
C GLU A 113 -11.24 4.80 -9.72
N TYR A 114 -11.53 3.87 -8.79
CA TYR A 114 -12.80 3.16 -8.74
C TYR A 114 -13.98 4.11 -8.58
N LEU A 115 -13.87 5.09 -7.67
CA LEU A 115 -14.89 6.11 -7.44
C LEU A 115 -15.13 6.97 -8.69
N GLU A 116 -14.08 7.37 -9.40
CA GLU A 116 -14.19 8.18 -10.62
C GLU A 116 -14.87 7.41 -11.76
N LYS A 117 -14.55 6.12 -11.89
CA LYS A 117 -15.12 5.24 -12.94
C LYS A 117 -16.47 4.64 -12.56
N PHE A 118 -16.96 4.89 -11.36
CA PHE A 118 -18.22 4.32 -10.89
C PHE A 118 -19.41 5.04 -11.54
N ASP A 119 -20.14 4.31 -12.38
CA ASP A 119 -21.35 4.78 -13.07
C ASP A 119 -22.60 4.09 -12.49
N GLY A 120 -22.86 4.33 -11.21
CA GLY A 120 -24.00 3.76 -10.51
C GLY A 120 -24.75 4.79 -9.66
N ALA A 121 -25.71 4.30 -8.87
CA ALA A 121 -26.54 5.16 -8.04
C ALA A 121 -25.72 6.05 -7.08
N ASN A 122 -26.13 7.31 -6.93
CA ASN A 122 -25.47 8.28 -6.04
C ASN A 122 -25.32 7.77 -4.60
N ARG A 123 -26.30 7.03 -4.09
CA ARG A 123 -26.21 6.42 -2.76
C ARG A 123 -25.04 5.44 -2.62
N THR A 124 -24.81 4.63 -3.66
CA THR A 124 -23.66 3.70 -3.68
C THR A 124 -22.35 4.49 -3.76
N LYS A 125 -22.31 5.55 -4.56
CA LYS A 125 -21.15 6.44 -4.65
C LYS A 125 -20.78 7.04 -3.28
N GLU A 126 -21.77 7.46 -2.49
CA GLU A 126 -21.54 7.92 -1.11
C GLU A 126 -20.95 6.83 -0.21
N HIS A 127 -21.36 5.57 -0.37
CA HIS A 127 -20.77 4.46 0.39
C HIS A 127 -19.30 4.25 0.02
N ILE A 128 -18.94 4.37 -1.26
CA ILE A 128 -17.55 4.28 -1.72
C ILE A 128 -16.71 5.42 -1.12
N ILE A 129 -17.22 6.65 -1.12
CA ILE A 129 -16.55 7.81 -0.49
C ILE A 129 -16.32 7.57 1.01
N ARG A 130 -17.32 7.02 1.71
CA ARG A 130 -17.19 6.70 3.14
C ARG A 130 -16.15 5.60 3.39
N PHE A 131 -16.09 4.61 2.51
CA PHE A 131 -15.10 3.54 2.54
C PHE A 131 -13.68 4.09 2.30
N GLU A 132 -13.49 4.91 1.26
CA GLU A 132 -12.22 5.59 0.97
C GLU A 132 -11.71 6.35 2.18
N ARG A 133 -12.55 7.18 2.80
CA ARG A 133 -12.19 7.96 4.00
C ARG A 133 -11.81 7.09 5.20
N LYS A 134 -12.47 5.95 5.39
CA LYS A 134 -12.10 5.00 6.44
C LYS A 134 -10.74 4.35 6.15
N MET A 135 -10.48 4.00 4.88
CA MET A 135 -9.22 3.42 4.46
C MET A 135 -8.06 4.41 4.62
N ILE A 136 -8.25 5.68 4.28
CA ILE A 136 -7.27 6.75 4.50
C ILE A 136 -6.93 6.85 5.99
N ARG A 137 -7.94 6.97 6.87
CA ARG A 137 -7.72 7.05 8.32
C ARG A 137 -7.05 5.80 8.89
N TYR A 138 -7.35 4.61 8.35
CA TYR A 138 -6.68 3.38 8.75
C TYR A 138 -5.19 3.41 8.41
N HIS A 139 -4.82 3.87 7.21
CA HIS A 139 -3.42 4.04 6.81
C HIS A 139 -2.68 5.02 7.72
N GLU A 140 -3.29 6.17 7.98
CA GLU A 140 -2.72 7.20 8.86
C GLU A 140 -2.60 6.69 10.30
N TYR A 141 -3.59 5.96 10.82
CA TYR A 141 -3.55 5.32 12.13
C TYR A 141 -2.39 4.33 12.25
N GLN A 142 -2.18 3.49 11.24
CA GLN A 142 -1.06 2.56 11.20
C GLN A 142 0.29 3.30 11.27
N ARG A 143 0.42 4.39 10.54
CA ARG A 143 1.67 5.15 10.43
C ARG A 143 1.94 6.02 11.66
N GLU A 144 0.96 6.80 12.08
CA GLU A 144 1.15 7.86 13.08
C GLU A 144 0.97 7.33 14.52
N ILE A 145 0.03 6.40 14.74
CA ILE A 145 -0.28 5.91 16.07
C ILE A 145 0.46 4.62 16.39
N LEU A 146 0.49 3.66 15.45
CA LEU A 146 1.18 2.38 15.64
C LEU A 146 2.66 2.42 15.25
N GLY A 147 3.15 3.53 14.67
CA GLY A 147 4.55 3.70 14.30
C GLY A 147 5.00 2.92 13.07
N ASN A 148 4.08 2.36 12.30
CA ASN A 148 4.37 1.61 11.08
C ASN A 148 4.57 2.59 9.90
N THR A 149 5.65 3.38 9.92
CA THR A 149 5.87 4.49 8.97
C THR A 149 5.78 4.11 7.50
N ASP A 150 6.17 2.89 7.16
CA ASP A 150 6.17 2.36 5.79
C ASP A 150 4.88 1.61 5.43
N PHE A 151 3.86 1.63 6.30
CA PHE A 151 2.62 0.91 6.05
C PHE A 151 1.92 1.46 4.80
N THR A 152 1.77 0.59 3.82
CA THR A 152 1.06 0.87 2.56
C THR A 152 0.39 -0.41 2.06
N LEU A 153 -0.88 -0.33 1.71
CA LEU A 153 -1.60 -1.43 1.09
C LEU A 153 -1.59 -1.27 -0.43
N PHE A 154 -1.39 -2.39 -1.12
CA PHE A 154 -1.49 -2.51 -2.58
C PHE A 154 -2.49 -3.60 -2.92
N VAL A 155 -3.28 -3.42 -3.97
CA VAL A 155 -4.28 -4.41 -4.39
C VAL A 155 -3.65 -5.76 -4.77
N GLU A 156 -2.41 -5.73 -5.25
CA GLU A 156 -1.64 -6.90 -5.68
C GLU A 156 -1.18 -7.77 -4.51
N THR A 157 -0.96 -7.18 -3.34
CA THR A 157 -0.33 -7.85 -2.19
C THR A 157 -1.16 -7.83 -0.93
N VAL A 158 -2.37 -7.26 -0.96
CA VAL A 158 -3.25 -7.26 0.22
C VAL A 158 -3.57 -8.68 0.67
N THR A 159 -3.43 -8.94 1.97
CA THR A 159 -3.63 -10.25 2.59
C THR A 159 -4.94 -10.30 3.38
N LEU A 160 -5.39 -11.53 3.69
CA LEU A 160 -6.54 -11.75 4.57
C LEU A 160 -6.34 -11.15 5.96
N GLU A 161 -5.11 -11.20 6.49
CA GLU A 161 -4.76 -10.58 7.76
C GLU A 161 -4.94 -9.06 7.72
N GLN A 162 -4.49 -8.41 6.66
CA GLN A 162 -4.66 -6.97 6.47
C GLN A 162 -6.12 -6.57 6.29
N MET A 163 -6.94 -7.39 5.61
CA MET A 163 -8.39 -7.17 5.54
C MET A 163 -9.06 -7.29 6.92
N ASN A 164 -8.68 -8.29 7.70
CA ASN A 164 -9.14 -8.45 9.08
C ASN A 164 -8.70 -7.28 9.97
N GLY A 165 -7.45 -6.83 9.84
CA GLY A 165 -6.94 -5.65 10.54
C GLY A 165 -7.74 -4.38 10.24
N PHE A 166 -8.12 -4.18 8.99
CA PHE A 166 -9.02 -3.07 8.61
C PHE A 166 -10.42 -3.23 9.20
N ARG A 167 -10.99 -4.44 9.20
CA ARG A 167 -12.28 -4.72 9.85
C ARG A 167 -12.23 -4.40 11.33
N ASP A 168 -11.19 -4.85 12.03
CA ASP A 168 -11.02 -4.65 13.47
C ASP A 168 -10.82 -3.16 13.80
N TYR A 169 -10.09 -2.42 12.94
CA TYR A 169 -10.01 -0.97 13.02
C TYR A 169 -11.39 -0.31 12.90
N VAL A 170 -12.18 -0.65 11.87
CA VAL A 170 -13.52 -0.08 11.65
C VAL A 170 -14.46 -0.40 12.80
N THR A 171 -14.35 -1.61 13.37
CA THR A 171 -15.16 -2.05 14.52
C THR A 171 -14.85 -1.24 15.77
N ASN A 172 -13.59 -0.94 16.00
CA ASN A 172 -13.11 -0.27 17.22
C ASN A 172 -12.84 1.24 17.03
N GLU A 173 -13.10 1.80 15.84
CA GLU A 173 -12.79 3.22 15.55
C GLU A 173 -13.42 4.17 16.58
N TYR A 174 -14.59 3.84 17.14
CA TYR A 174 -15.24 4.66 18.16
C TYR A 174 -14.44 4.73 19.47
N LEU A 175 -13.75 3.65 19.89
CA LEU A 175 -12.85 3.63 21.05
C LEU A 175 -11.57 4.40 20.74
N LEU A 176 -11.00 4.21 19.54
CA LEU A 176 -9.82 4.91 19.09
C LEU A 176 -10.05 6.44 19.03
N ARG A 177 -11.25 6.88 18.64
CA ARG A 177 -11.65 8.29 18.66
C ARG A 177 -11.67 8.88 20.07
N GLN A 178 -12.01 8.08 21.08
CA GLN A 178 -11.95 8.51 22.49
C GLN A 178 -10.51 8.55 23.00
N GLN A 179 -9.68 7.58 22.56
CA GLN A 179 -8.30 7.45 23.00
C GLN A 179 -7.36 8.47 22.33
N TYR A 180 -7.61 8.81 21.05
CA TYR A 180 -6.77 9.71 20.23
C TYR A 180 -7.58 10.87 19.63
N PRO A 181 -8.19 11.74 20.44
CA PRO A 181 -9.09 12.79 19.96
C PRO A 181 -8.38 13.76 18.98
N ASP A 182 -7.14 14.13 19.25
CA ASP A 182 -6.36 15.06 18.41
C ASP A 182 -6.09 14.47 17.02
N PHE A 183 -5.80 13.18 16.94
CA PHE A 183 -5.63 12.49 15.67
C PHE A 183 -6.90 12.56 14.79
N TYR A 184 -8.08 12.43 15.39
CA TYR A 184 -9.35 12.42 14.68
C TYR A 184 -9.93 13.82 14.42
N ALA A 185 -9.52 14.85 15.17
CA ALA A 185 -10.08 16.20 15.08
C ALA A 185 -9.99 16.81 13.67
N SER A 186 -8.88 16.59 12.96
CA SER A 186 -8.66 17.09 11.59
C SER A 186 -9.16 16.15 10.49
N ARG A 187 -9.55 14.91 10.84
CA ARG A 187 -9.84 13.82 9.89
C ARG A 187 -11.32 13.47 9.76
N LEU A 188 -12.14 14.03 10.64
CA LEU A 188 -13.59 13.83 10.61
C LEU A 188 -14.28 15.08 10.11
N LEU A 189 -15.17 14.92 9.14
CA LEU A 189 -15.97 16.03 8.61
C LEU A 189 -17.03 16.54 9.61
N ILE A 190 -17.54 15.65 10.44
CA ILE A 190 -18.58 15.95 11.42
C ILE A 190 -18.16 15.28 12.74
N ASN A 191 -18.05 16.08 13.77
CA ASN A 191 -17.60 15.59 15.09
C ASN A 191 -18.81 15.20 15.95
N HIS A 192 -19.49 14.09 15.56
CA HIS A 192 -20.48 13.47 16.44
C HIS A 192 -19.79 12.68 17.55
N ALA A 193 -20.49 12.53 18.68
CA ALA A 193 -20.03 11.68 19.78
C ALA A 193 -19.67 10.26 19.26
N PRO A 194 -18.51 9.73 19.65
CA PRO A 194 -18.10 8.39 19.23
C PRO A 194 -19.10 7.33 19.71
N ARG A 195 -19.58 6.52 18.79
CA ARG A 195 -20.45 5.38 19.10
C ARG A 195 -20.08 4.17 18.23
N PRO A 196 -20.30 2.93 18.72
CA PRO A 196 -20.04 1.74 17.96
C PRO A 196 -20.89 1.70 16.68
N LEU A 197 -20.31 1.18 15.61
CA LEU A 197 -21.04 0.92 14.38
C LEU A 197 -21.88 -0.34 14.53
N SER A 198 -23.03 -0.39 13.86
CA SER A 198 -23.82 -1.61 13.78
C SER A 198 -23.08 -2.70 13.00
N ASN A 199 -23.35 -3.96 13.32
CA ASN A 199 -22.77 -5.12 12.65
C ASN A 199 -23.02 -5.06 11.12
N THR A 200 -24.24 -4.68 10.73
CA THR A 200 -24.61 -4.45 9.32
C THR A 200 -23.72 -3.43 8.63
N THR A 201 -23.39 -2.33 9.32
CA THR A 201 -22.51 -1.29 8.73
C THR A 201 -21.08 -1.81 8.53
N ILE A 202 -20.57 -2.60 9.47
CA ILE A 202 -19.25 -3.23 9.37
C ILE A 202 -19.22 -4.22 8.20
N ILE A 203 -20.21 -5.12 8.14
CA ILE A 203 -20.36 -6.10 7.06
C ILE A 203 -20.44 -5.39 5.70
N ASN A 204 -21.27 -4.37 5.55
CA ASN A 204 -21.42 -3.62 4.31
C ASN A 204 -20.12 -2.91 3.91
N THR A 205 -19.35 -2.42 4.89
CA THR A 205 -18.03 -1.82 4.62
C THR A 205 -17.05 -2.87 4.07
N MET A 206 -17.04 -4.07 4.63
CA MET A 206 -16.17 -5.16 4.19
C MET A 206 -16.62 -5.75 2.85
N ASN A 207 -17.93 -5.89 2.62
CA ASN A 207 -18.47 -6.31 1.33
C ASN A 207 -18.10 -5.33 0.21
N LEU A 208 -18.09 -4.02 0.51
CA LEU A 208 -17.63 -3.02 -0.43
C LEU A 208 -16.12 -3.17 -0.72
N PHE A 209 -15.32 -3.51 0.28
CA PHE A 209 -13.90 -3.81 0.08
C PHE A 209 -13.71 -5.02 -0.85
N CYS A 210 -14.45 -6.12 -0.63
CA CYS A 210 -14.43 -7.28 -1.52
C CYS A 210 -14.87 -6.91 -2.94
N THR A 211 -15.93 -6.13 -3.09
CA THR A 211 -16.44 -5.66 -4.40
C THR A 211 -15.39 -4.82 -5.13
N PHE A 212 -14.69 -3.93 -4.42
CA PHE A 212 -13.60 -3.14 -4.97
C PHE A 212 -12.43 -4.02 -5.44
N LEU A 213 -11.99 -5.01 -4.65
CA LEU A 213 -10.92 -5.93 -5.04
C LEU A 213 -11.32 -6.78 -6.26
N HIS A 214 -12.57 -7.26 -6.31
CA HIS A 214 -13.11 -7.94 -7.49
C HIS A 214 -13.08 -7.03 -8.73
N TRP A 215 -13.47 -5.75 -8.58
CA TRP A 215 -13.37 -4.78 -9.67
C TRP A 215 -11.91 -4.61 -10.13
N CYS A 216 -10.93 -4.52 -9.22
CA CYS A 216 -9.52 -4.45 -9.58
C CYS A 216 -9.07 -5.65 -10.41
N LYS A 217 -9.51 -6.86 -10.05
CA LYS A 217 -9.24 -8.08 -10.84
C LYS A 217 -9.88 -7.99 -12.24
N LYS A 218 -11.14 -7.57 -12.32
CA LYS A 218 -11.85 -7.40 -13.61
C LYS A 218 -11.14 -6.38 -14.51
N MET A 219 -10.56 -5.34 -13.94
CA MET A 219 -9.77 -4.32 -14.64
C MET A 219 -8.33 -4.77 -14.92
N LYS A 220 -7.95 -5.99 -14.54
CA LYS A 220 -6.59 -6.54 -14.68
C LYS A 220 -5.50 -5.73 -13.98
N TYR A 221 -5.84 -5.08 -12.87
CA TYR A 221 -4.87 -4.40 -12.01
C TYR A 221 -4.18 -5.36 -11.05
N SER A 222 -4.84 -6.49 -10.73
CA SER A 222 -4.32 -7.49 -9.81
C SER A 222 -4.96 -8.86 -10.09
N ASP A 223 -4.19 -9.92 -9.91
CA ASP A 223 -4.68 -11.30 -9.90
C ASP A 223 -4.96 -11.81 -8.46
N ASN A 224 -4.89 -10.93 -7.47
CA ASN A 224 -5.12 -11.27 -6.07
C ASN A 224 -6.61 -11.55 -5.80
N GLU A 225 -6.91 -12.75 -5.34
CA GLU A 225 -8.26 -13.25 -5.04
C GLU A 225 -8.56 -13.32 -3.54
N VAL A 226 -7.85 -12.56 -2.73
CA VAL A 226 -8.03 -12.57 -1.26
C VAL A 226 -9.47 -12.31 -0.82
N TYR A 227 -10.25 -11.59 -1.61
CA TYR A 227 -11.68 -11.34 -1.33
C TYR A 227 -12.52 -12.62 -1.35
N GLU A 228 -12.12 -13.67 -2.08
CA GLU A 228 -12.78 -14.97 -2.07
C GLU A 228 -12.53 -15.71 -0.75
N LEU A 229 -11.30 -15.60 -0.22
CA LEU A 229 -10.92 -16.16 1.08
C LEU A 229 -11.63 -15.46 2.24
N TYR A 230 -11.84 -14.13 2.12
CA TYR A 230 -12.57 -13.37 3.14
C TYR A 230 -14.04 -13.80 3.21
N GLY A 231 -14.66 -14.07 2.07
CA GLY A 231 -16.07 -14.41 1.92
C GLY A 231 -17.00 -13.24 2.27
N CYS A 232 -17.77 -12.78 1.30
CA CYS A 232 -18.79 -11.76 1.57
C CYS A 232 -19.87 -12.33 2.48
N LYS A 233 -20.16 -11.65 3.59
CA LYS A 233 -21.21 -12.03 4.53
C LYS A 233 -22.50 -11.30 4.18
N GLU A 234 -23.62 -11.98 4.34
CA GLU A 234 -24.91 -11.31 4.26
C GLU A 234 -25.14 -10.47 5.53
N PRO A 235 -25.57 -9.22 5.39
CA PRO A 235 -25.89 -8.39 6.55
C PRO A 235 -27.15 -8.95 7.22
N THR A 236 -27.06 -9.12 8.54
CA THR A 236 -28.23 -9.50 9.33
C THR A 236 -29.06 -8.26 9.59
N TYR A 237 -30.24 -8.20 9.02
CA TYR A 237 -31.22 -7.17 9.32
C TYR A 237 -32.08 -7.66 10.48
N GLY A 238 -32.46 -6.76 11.39
CA GLY A 238 -33.48 -7.05 12.38
C GLY A 238 -34.84 -7.32 11.70
N ASP A 239 -35.73 -7.95 12.41
CA ASP A 239 -37.09 -8.13 11.91
C ASP A 239 -37.71 -6.77 11.56
N PRO A 240 -38.27 -6.63 10.36
CA PRO A 240 -38.87 -5.37 9.97
C PRO A 240 -40.09 -5.12 10.87
N PHE A 241 -40.08 -3.96 11.51
CA PHE A 241 -41.24 -3.52 12.26
C PHE A 241 -42.28 -2.97 11.30
N TYR A 242 -43.42 -3.63 11.22
CA TYR A 242 -44.57 -3.17 10.46
C TYR A 242 -45.63 -2.66 11.42
N LEU A 243 -46.06 -1.43 11.19
CA LEU A 243 -47.24 -0.91 11.84
C LEU A 243 -48.45 -1.71 11.38
N THR A 244 -49.32 -2.13 12.30
CA THR A 244 -50.64 -2.62 11.95
C THR A 244 -51.44 -1.52 11.27
N SER A 245 -52.51 -1.88 10.58
CA SER A 245 -53.41 -0.88 9.95
C SER A 245 -54.00 0.09 10.97
N GLU A 246 -54.25 -0.36 12.18
CA GLU A 246 -54.77 0.45 13.30
C GLU A 246 -53.70 1.45 13.77
N GLU A 247 -52.48 0.99 14.05
CA GLU A 247 -51.36 1.85 14.47
C GLU A 247 -51.01 2.88 13.39
N ARG A 248 -51.05 2.49 12.12
CA ARG A 248 -50.87 3.42 11.01
C ARG A 248 -51.93 4.51 10.98
N ASN A 249 -53.19 4.14 11.17
CA ASN A 249 -54.30 5.10 11.18
C ASN A 249 -54.18 6.05 12.38
N ILE A 250 -53.80 5.55 13.57
CA ILE A 250 -53.55 6.37 14.76
C ILE A 250 -52.44 7.39 14.47
N LEU A 251 -51.37 6.99 13.82
CA LEU A 251 -50.27 7.90 13.42
C LEU A 251 -50.72 8.91 12.35
N TYR A 252 -51.60 8.49 11.43
CA TYR A 252 -52.09 9.37 10.37
C TYR A 252 -53.01 10.45 10.91
N ASP A 253 -53.84 10.10 11.93
CA ASP A 253 -54.79 11.03 12.56
C ASP A 253 -54.13 11.85 13.69
N ALA A 254 -52.92 11.51 14.12
CA ALA A 254 -52.20 12.23 15.17
C ALA A 254 -51.76 13.63 14.69
N ASP A 255 -52.04 14.65 15.50
CA ASP A 255 -51.47 15.98 15.26
C ASP A 255 -49.96 15.97 15.60
N LEU A 256 -49.11 15.95 14.57
CA LEU A 256 -47.64 15.88 14.71
C LEU A 256 -47.01 17.25 15.01
N ASN A 257 -47.77 18.34 15.05
CA ASN A 257 -47.25 19.68 15.29
C ASN A 257 -46.67 19.82 16.71
N ASP A 258 -47.11 19.02 17.66
CA ASP A 258 -46.57 18.97 19.02
C ASP A 258 -45.31 18.10 19.16
N CYS A 259 -44.84 17.45 18.07
CA CYS A 259 -43.66 16.61 18.08
C CYS A 259 -42.55 17.20 17.17
N PRO A 260 -41.74 18.16 17.67
CA PRO A 260 -40.72 18.87 16.86
C PRO A 260 -39.59 18.00 16.32
N LYS A 261 -39.59 16.69 16.65
CA LYS A 261 -38.66 15.72 16.09
C LYS A 261 -39.18 14.95 14.88
N LEU A 262 -40.45 15.13 14.51
CA LEU A 262 -41.13 14.41 13.42
C LEU A 262 -41.68 15.37 12.35
N ALA A 263 -41.62 16.67 12.57
CA ALA A 263 -41.95 17.73 11.60
C ALA A 263 -40.82 18.08 10.67
#